data_e6c21eb7017b42bba9c9d01c467a64f2
#
_entry.id   e6c21eb7017b42bba9c9d01c467a64f2
#
_cell.length_a   1.000
_cell.length_b   1.000
_cell.length_c   1.000
_cell.angle_alpha   90.00
_cell.angle_beta   90.00
_cell.angle_gamma   90.00
#
_symmetry.space_group_name_H-M   'P 1'
#
loop_
_entity.id
_entity.type
_entity.pdbx_description
1 polymer ?
#
loop_
_entity_poly.entity_id
_entity_poly.type
_entity_poly.pdbx_seq_one_letter_code
_entity_poly.pdbx_strand_id
1 'polypeptide(L)'
;MEKSLLCAVTLAVATLIPGFAWAHHGDAGRYNEETVTLKGTVVQLVMVNPHALIIFDVNDGGKTTRWTAELGGPQQLIKQFGWSPTTVKPGMPITLIGRVVKSGDPYMNLTERSQITMTDSGKEIYRTANFGQPAAAAAQ
;
A
#
# COMPACT_ATOMS: atom_id res chain seq x y z
N MET A 1 -10.92 -35.46 -68.30
CA MET A 1 -11.52 -34.27 -67.72
C MET A 1 -11.51 -34.44 -66.22
N GLU A 2 -10.49 -33.98 -65.63
CA GLU A 2 -10.36 -34.03 -64.12
C GLU A 2 -10.43 -32.63 -63.59
N LYS A 3 -11.46 -32.37 -62.82
CA LYS A 3 -11.62 -31.10 -62.18
C LYS A 3 -10.93 -31.16 -60.79
N SER A 4 -9.74 -30.59 -60.73
CA SER A 4 -9.02 -30.44 -59.49
C SER A 4 -9.72 -29.40 -58.57
N LEU A 5 -10.28 -29.87 -57.49
CA LEU A 5 -10.87 -29.04 -56.45
C LEU A 5 -9.74 -28.54 -55.51
N LEU A 6 -9.29 -27.32 -55.71
CA LEU A 6 -8.38 -26.66 -54.74
C LEU A 6 -9.18 -26.25 -53.50
N CYS A 7 -9.02 -27.01 -52.43
CA CYS A 7 -9.43 -26.58 -51.11
C CYS A 7 -8.43 -25.54 -50.58
N ALA A 8 -8.81 -24.27 -50.59
CA ALA A 8 -8.08 -23.23 -49.89
C ALA A 8 -8.38 -23.32 -48.39
N VAL A 9 -7.44 -23.88 -47.65
CA VAL A 9 -7.46 -23.86 -46.17
C VAL A 9 -6.98 -22.49 -45.72
N THR A 10 -7.92 -21.63 -45.40
CA THR A 10 -7.61 -20.33 -44.76
C THR A 10 -7.28 -20.58 -43.30
N LEU A 11 -6.00 -20.61 -42.96
CA LEU A 11 -5.51 -20.70 -41.58
C LEU A 11 -5.71 -19.35 -40.89
N ALA A 12 -6.77 -19.21 -40.13
CA ALA A 12 -6.97 -18.05 -39.26
C ALA A 12 -6.00 -18.15 -38.09
N VAL A 13 -4.87 -17.44 -38.17
CA VAL A 13 -3.98 -17.22 -37.03
C VAL A 13 -4.63 -16.25 -36.10
N ALA A 14 -5.31 -16.75 -35.07
CA ALA A 14 -5.75 -15.97 -33.95
C ALA A 14 -4.51 -15.56 -33.15
N THR A 15 -4.04 -14.34 -33.33
CA THR A 15 -3.00 -13.73 -32.49
C THR A 15 -3.61 -13.51 -31.10
N LEU A 16 -3.35 -14.44 -30.19
CA LEU A 16 -3.52 -14.25 -28.76
C LEU A 16 -2.53 -13.17 -28.30
N ILE A 17 -2.97 -11.92 -28.30
CA ILE A 17 -2.26 -10.83 -27.62
C ILE A 17 -2.45 -11.12 -26.13
N PRO A 18 -1.39 -11.46 -25.36
CA PRO A 18 -1.50 -11.51 -23.92
C PRO A 18 -1.80 -10.07 -23.47
N GLY A 19 -3.04 -9.81 -23.14
CA GLY A 19 -3.42 -8.60 -22.44
C GLY A 19 -2.61 -8.59 -21.14
N PHE A 20 -1.60 -7.71 -21.04
CA PHE A 20 -1.00 -7.39 -19.78
C PHE A 20 -2.12 -6.81 -18.92
N ALA A 21 -2.75 -7.65 -18.13
CA ALA A 21 -3.64 -7.22 -17.08
C ALA A 21 -2.77 -6.41 -16.09
N TRP A 22 -2.85 -5.11 -16.17
CA TRP A 22 -2.30 -4.21 -15.18
C TRP A 22 -3.11 -4.38 -13.90
N ALA A 23 -2.74 -5.39 -13.11
CA ALA A 23 -3.40 -5.72 -11.84
C ALA A 23 -3.13 -4.67 -10.73
N HIS A 24 -2.50 -3.54 -11.05
CA HIS A 24 -2.20 -2.48 -10.09
C HIS A 24 -3.21 -1.34 -10.05
N HIS A 25 -4.33 -1.44 -10.76
CA HIS A 25 -5.31 -0.35 -10.84
C HIS A 25 -6.37 -0.32 -9.71
N GLY A 26 -6.35 -1.28 -8.77
CA GLY A 26 -7.32 -1.30 -7.67
C GLY A 26 -7.24 -0.10 -6.71
N ASP A 27 -6.05 0.49 -6.53
CA ASP A 27 -5.82 1.55 -5.55
C ASP A 27 -5.50 2.93 -6.14
N ALA A 28 -5.25 3.05 -7.45
CA ALA A 28 -4.77 4.28 -8.09
C ALA A 28 -5.70 5.50 -7.92
N GLY A 29 -6.98 5.28 -7.66
CA GLY A 29 -7.95 6.34 -7.43
C GLY A 29 -8.36 6.58 -5.98
N ARG A 30 -7.97 5.69 -5.06
CA ARG A 30 -8.45 5.67 -3.68
C ARG A 30 -7.71 6.64 -2.76
N TYR A 31 -6.41 6.80 -2.96
CA TYR A 31 -5.54 7.59 -2.10
C TYR A 31 -5.15 8.91 -2.73
N ASN A 32 -4.87 9.90 -1.89
CA ASN A 32 -4.25 11.14 -2.33
C ASN A 32 -2.82 10.87 -2.84
N GLU A 33 -2.37 11.64 -3.83
CA GLU A 33 -1.01 11.52 -4.35
C GLU A 33 0.04 12.04 -3.35
N GLU A 34 -0.30 13.06 -2.58
CA GLU A 34 0.56 13.61 -1.55
C GLU A 34 0.57 12.76 -0.29
N THR A 35 1.73 12.64 0.32
CA THR A 35 1.87 12.04 1.64
C THR A 35 1.58 13.04 2.73
N VAL A 36 0.98 12.58 3.81
CA VAL A 36 0.75 13.37 5.03
C VAL A 36 1.55 12.79 6.18
N THR A 37 1.86 13.63 7.16
CA THR A 37 2.49 13.21 8.41
C THR A 37 1.47 13.25 9.53
N LEU A 38 1.27 12.11 10.19
CA LEU A 38 0.43 12.01 11.38
C LEU A 38 1.27 11.58 12.58
N LYS A 39 1.00 12.20 13.72
CA LYS A 39 1.55 11.80 15.02
C LYS A 39 0.44 11.22 15.86
N GLY A 40 0.67 10.07 16.44
CA GLY A 40 -0.36 9.42 17.24
C GLY A 40 0.19 8.42 18.24
N THR A 41 -0.71 7.83 18.97
CA THR A 41 -0.41 6.80 19.96
C THR A 41 -0.98 5.47 19.51
N VAL A 42 -0.16 4.44 19.51
CA VAL A 42 -0.56 3.08 19.11
C VAL A 42 -1.65 2.58 20.04
N VAL A 43 -2.70 2.04 19.46
CA VAL A 43 -3.77 1.29 20.15
C VAL A 43 -3.55 -0.20 19.97
N GLN A 44 -3.22 -0.64 18.75
CA GLN A 44 -3.05 -2.05 18.45
C GLN A 44 -2.23 -2.25 17.17
N LEU A 45 -1.38 -3.28 17.15
CA LEU A 45 -0.81 -3.86 15.94
C LEU A 45 -1.58 -5.16 15.61
N VAL A 46 -2.08 -5.26 14.39
CA VAL A 46 -2.81 -6.43 13.89
C VAL A 46 -1.99 -7.09 12.78
N MET A 47 -1.37 -8.23 13.08
CA MET A 47 -0.52 -8.98 12.14
C MET A 47 -1.33 -10.09 11.46
N VAL A 48 -2.16 -9.72 10.47
CA VAL A 48 -3.04 -10.64 9.73
C VAL A 48 -2.81 -10.54 8.22
N ASN A 49 -3.07 -11.61 7.49
CA ASN A 49 -3.06 -11.61 6.03
C ASN A 49 -4.37 -10.99 5.48
N PRO A 50 -4.32 -10.33 4.33
CA PRO A 50 -3.14 -10.07 3.48
C PRO A 50 -2.29 -8.90 3.96
N HIS A 51 -2.81 -7.98 4.79
CA HIS A 51 -2.13 -6.75 5.21
C HIS A 51 -2.17 -6.60 6.73
N ALA A 52 -1.01 -6.26 7.30
CA ALA A 52 -0.93 -5.86 8.70
C ALA A 52 -1.49 -4.44 8.88
N LEU A 53 -2.05 -4.17 10.05
CA LEU A 53 -2.67 -2.88 10.37
C LEU A 53 -2.09 -2.34 11.67
N ILE A 54 -1.87 -1.02 11.73
CA ILE A 54 -1.68 -0.30 12.99
C ILE A 54 -2.94 0.52 13.24
N ILE A 55 -3.57 0.29 14.36
CA ILE A 55 -4.63 1.13 14.89
C ILE A 55 -3.99 2.14 15.84
N PHE A 56 -4.23 3.42 15.65
CA PHE A 56 -3.63 4.48 16.46
C PHE A 56 -4.57 5.66 16.64
N ASP A 57 -4.39 6.39 17.71
CA ASP A 57 -5.18 7.58 18.03
C ASP A 57 -4.37 8.84 17.75
N VAL A 58 -4.96 9.76 17.00
CA VAL A 58 -4.43 11.10 16.74
C VAL A 58 -5.23 12.10 17.57
N ASN A 59 -4.55 12.90 18.39
CA ASN A 59 -5.17 13.99 19.14
C ASN A 59 -4.89 15.31 18.42
N ASP A 60 -5.96 16.01 18.04
CA ASP A 60 -5.91 17.33 17.43
C ASP A 60 -6.82 18.27 18.20
N GLY A 61 -6.20 19.22 18.91
CA GLY A 61 -6.92 20.24 19.67
C GLY A 61 -7.91 19.70 20.71
N GLY A 62 -7.60 18.54 21.32
CA GLY A 62 -8.45 17.88 22.32
C GLY A 62 -9.49 16.90 21.75
N LYS A 63 -9.59 16.82 20.43
CA LYS A 63 -10.38 15.80 19.74
C LYS A 63 -9.48 14.62 19.37
N THR A 64 -9.82 13.43 19.84
CA THR A 64 -9.15 12.19 19.48
C THR A 64 -9.88 11.50 18.35
N THR A 65 -9.14 11.20 17.27
CA THR A 65 -9.64 10.44 16.13
C THR A 65 -8.85 9.15 16.02
N ARG A 66 -9.55 8.02 15.91
CA ARG A 66 -8.95 6.71 15.71
C ARG A 66 -8.69 6.50 14.23
N TRP A 67 -7.45 6.18 13.90
CA TRP A 67 -6.94 5.94 12.56
C TRP A 67 -6.54 4.49 12.35
N THR A 68 -6.61 4.04 11.11
CA THR A 68 -6.06 2.76 10.65
C THR A 68 -4.96 3.04 9.63
N ALA A 69 -3.78 2.48 9.85
CA ALA A 69 -2.68 2.49 8.90
C ALA A 69 -2.46 1.08 8.36
N GLU A 70 -2.56 0.93 7.03
CA GLU A 70 -2.37 -0.34 6.33
C GLU A 70 -0.92 -0.48 5.87
N LEU A 71 -0.28 -1.59 6.24
CA LEU A 71 1.07 -1.97 5.82
C LEU A 71 1.03 -3.12 4.81
N GLY A 72 2.21 -3.58 4.40
CA GLY A 72 2.35 -4.84 3.68
C GLY A 72 1.97 -6.06 4.51
N GLY A 73 2.08 -7.24 3.90
CA GLY A 73 1.76 -8.49 4.59
C GLY A 73 2.69 -8.82 5.76
N PRO A 74 2.21 -9.56 6.76
CA PRO A 74 3.01 -9.92 7.93
C PRO A 74 4.34 -10.57 7.61
N GLN A 75 4.38 -11.48 6.64
CA GLN A 75 5.62 -12.14 6.22
C GLN A 75 6.66 -11.18 5.65
N GLN A 76 6.22 -10.15 4.93
CA GLN A 76 7.09 -9.11 4.43
C GLN A 76 7.68 -8.29 5.58
N LEU A 77 6.85 -7.88 6.53
CA LEU A 77 7.29 -7.11 7.69
C LEU A 77 8.31 -7.88 8.52
N ILE A 78 8.08 -9.18 8.75
CA ILE A 78 9.00 -10.05 9.49
C ILE A 78 10.33 -10.19 8.74
N LYS A 79 10.29 -10.52 7.45
CA LYS A 79 11.51 -10.83 6.67
C LYS A 79 12.34 -9.60 6.32
N GLN A 80 11.70 -8.48 5.99
CA GLN A 80 12.40 -7.28 5.51
C GLN A 80 12.75 -6.31 6.64
N PHE A 81 11.92 -6.24 7.68
CA PHE A 81 12.06 -5.24 8.74
C PHE A 81 12.29 -5.86 10.12
N GLY A 82 12.27 -7.18 10.24
CA GLY A 82 12.44 -7.87 11.53
C GLY A 82 11.29 -7.65 12.50
N TRP A 83 10.09 -7.36 11.99
CA TRP A 83 8.94 -7.12 12.85
C TRP A 83 8.44 -8.39 13.54
N SER A 84 7.83 -8.19 14.69
CA SER A 84 7.10 -9.19 15.46
C SER A 84 5.77 -8.57 15.93
N PRO A 85 4.85 -9.37 16.49
CA PRO A 85 3.62 -8.83 17.08
C PRO A 85 3.85 -7.82 18.22
N THR A 86 5.08 -7.70 18.70
CA THR A 86 5.45 -6.77 19.77
C THR A 86 6.32 -5.60 19.32
N THR A 87 6.55 -5.45 18.01
CA THR A 87 7.39 -4.35 17.48
C THR A 87 6.80 -2.99 17.80
N VAL A 88 5.50 -2.81 17.67
CA VAL A 88 4.77 -1.67 18.21
C VAL A 88 3.73 -2.16 19.21
N LYS A 89 3.61 -1.47 20.33
CA LYS A 89 2.73 -1.85 21.44
C LYS A 89 1.77 -0.72 21.77
N PRO A 90 0.61 -1.03 22.35
CA PRO A 90 -0.30 0.01 22.85
C PRO A 90 0.43 1.04 23.73
N GLY A 91 0.11 2.31 23.53
CA GLY A 91 0.70 3.43 24.25
C GLY A 91 2.00 3.99 23.63
N MET A 92 2.61 3.34 22.65
CA MET A 92 3.80 3.87 21.99
C MET A 92 3.47 5.08 21.12
N PRO A 93 4.22 6.21 21.26
CA PRO A 93 4.06 7.37 20.39
C PRO A 93 4.78 7.13 19.06
N ILE A 94 4.07 7.27 17.96
CA ILE A 94 4.60 7.06 16.61
C ILE A 94 4.30 8.24 15.69
N THR A 95 5.20 8.45 14.74
CA THR A 95 5.02 9.38 13.62
C THR A 95 4.98 8.56 12.35
N LEU A 96 3.89 8.71 11.60
CA LEU A 96 3.64 7.99 10.35
C LEU A 96 3.60 8.97 9.19
N ILE A 97 4.29 8.63 8.11
CA ILE A 97 4.21 9.34 6.83
C ILE A 97 3.65 8.37 5.81
N GLY A 98 2.57 8.75 5.14
CA GLY A 98 1.89 7.91 4.16
C GLY A 98 0.77 8.63 3.44
N ARG A 99 0.04 7.92 2.58
CA ARG A 99 -1.06 8.46 1.78
C ARG A 99 -2.39 8.20 2.46
N VAL A 100 -3.23 9.22 2.56
CA VAL A 100 -4.59 9.09 3.12
C VAL A 100 -5.62 8.88 2.02
N VAL A 101 -6.73 8.25 2.36
CA VAL A 101 -7.85 8.05 1.43
C VAL A 101 -8.51 9.38 1.08
N LYS A 102 -8.95 9.52 -0.18
CA LYS A 102 -9.64 10.73 -0.69
C LYS A 102 -11.01 10.95 -0.08
N SER A 103 -11.63 9.89 0.45
CA SER A 103 -12.95 9.98 1.09
C SER A 103 -12.97 10.83 2.37
N GLY A 104 -11.80 11.06 2.98
CA GLY A 104 -11.69 11.76 4.27
C GLY A 104 -11.84 10.84 5.49
N ASP A 105 -12.03 9.54 5.28
CA ASP A 105 -12.01 8.57 6.37
C ASP A 105 -10.64 8.53 7.07
N PRO A 106 -10.56 8.21 8.36
CA PRO A 106 -9.30 8.13 9.09
C PRO A 106 -8.53 6.84 8.74
N TYR A 107 -8.08 6.77 7.51
CA TYR A 107 -7.38 5.62 6.94
C TYR A 107 -6.19 6.07 6.09
N MET A 108 -5.03 5.43 6.30
CA MET A 108 -3.82 5.69 5.51
C MET A 108 -3.16 4.42 5.01
N ASN A 109 -2.49 4.54 3.87
CA ASN A 109 -1.69 3.49 3.27
C ASN A 109 -0.21 3.75 3.52
N LEU A 110 0.50 2.72 3.98
CA LEU A 110 1.92 2.75 4.26
C LEU A 110 2.72 1.79 3.35
N THR A 111 2.16 1.35 2.24
CA THR A 111 2.86 0.42 1.32
C THR A 111 3.77 1.12 0.32
N GLU A 112 3.61 2.44 0.17
CA GLU A 112 4.38 3.26 -0.77
C GLU A 112 4.72 4.62 -0.18
N ARG A 113 5.95 5.10 -0.46
CA ARG A 113 6.47 6.42 -0.06
C ARG A 113 6.24 6.72 1.43
N SER A 114 6.42 5.70 2.25
CA SER A 114 5.99 5.72 3.64
C SER A 114 7.12 5.46 4.61
N GLN A 115 6.97 6.00 5.81
CA GLN A 115 7.91 5.83 6.90
C GLN A 115 7.18 5.80 8.24
N ILE A 116 7.70 5.05 9.20
CA ILE A 116 7.28 5.11 10.60
C ILE A 116 8.50 5.33 11.46
N THR A 117 8.43 6.31 12.34
CA THR A 117 9.43 6.56 13.37
C THR A 117 8.78 6.57 14.75
N MET A 118 9.55 6.22 15.77
CA MET A 118 9.17 6.48 17.17
C MET A 118 9.24 7.99 17.41
N THR A 119 8.16 8.59 17.89
CA THR A 119 8.08 10.06 18.03
C THR A 119 9.04 10.60 19.08
N ASP A 120 9.27 9.83 20.14
CA ASP A 120 10.12 10.21 21.28
C ASP A 120 11.62 10.17 20.96
N SER A 121 12.08 9.14 20.22
CA SER A 121 13.48 8.89 19.92
C SER A 121 13.88 9.23 18.49
N GLY A 122 12.92 9.41 17.59
CA GLY A 122 13.17 9.55 16.15
C GLY A 122 13.63 8.25 15.48
N LYS A 123 13.67 7.14 16.22
CA LYS A 123 14.11 5.85 15.67
C LYS A 123 13.18 5.40 14.55
N GLU A 124 13.75 5.18 13.37
CA GLU A 124 13.03 4.58 12.26
C GLU A 124 12.77 3.09 12.52
N ILE A 125 11.52 2.66 12.33
CA ILE A 125 11.11 1.26 12.48
C ILE A 125 10.53 0.67 11.20
N TYR A 126 10.23 1.52 10.21
CA TYR A 126 9.71 1.12 8.91
C TYR A 126 9.98 2.20 7.86
N ARG A 127 10.35 1.75 6.65
CA ARG A 127 10.50 2.64 5.49
C ARG A 127 10.29 1.84 4.20
N THR A 128 9.51 2.37 3.28
CA THR A 128 9.42 1.82 1.92
C THR A 128 10.61 2.23 1.06
N ALA A 129 10.97 1.41 0.08
CA ALA A 129 12.10 1.68 -0.82
C ALA A 129 11.96 3.01 -1.59
N ASN A 130 10.74 3.42 -1.88
CA ASN A 130 10.42 4.67 -2.60
C ASN A 130 10.08 5.86 -1.70
N PHE A 131 10.39 5.79 -0.40
CA PHE A 131 10.21 6.92 0.51
C PHE A 131 11.04 8.13 0.07
N GLY A 132 10.42 9.31 0.06
CA GLY A 132 11.06 10.55 -0.38
C GLY A 132 11.08 10.75 -1.90
N GLN A 133 10.60 9.80 -2.68
CA GLN A 133 10.45 9.97 -4.12
C GLN A 133 9.15 10.72 -4.44
N PRO A 134 9.12 11.53 -5.53
CA PRO A 134 7.88 12.15 -5.98
C PRO A 134 6.85 11.09 -6.37
N ALA A 135 5.56 11.47 -6.35
CA ALA A 135 4.53 10.64 -6.95
C ALA A 135 4.94 10.31 -8.39
N ALA A 136 4.81 9.05 -8.80
CA ALA A 136 4.99 8.71 -10.20
C ALA A 136 4.01 9.56 -11.01
N ALA A 137 4.52 10.32 -11.99
CA ALA A 137 3.66 11.07 -12.88
C ALA A 137 2.63 10.09 -13.46
N ALA A 138 1.35 10.39 -13.28
CA ALA A 138 0.30 9.60 -13.89
C ALA A 138 0.63 9.48 -15.38
N ALA A 139 0.84 8.26 -15.86
CA ALA A 139 1.06 8.03 -17.29
C ALA A 139 -0.19 8.54 -18.02
N GLN A 140 0.01 9.66 -18.75
CA GLN A 140 -1.01 10.25 -19.62
C GLN A 140 -1.26 9.32 -20.81
#